data_ac05ced23d5fec7a13e3696e2aea8f1b
#
_entry.id   ac05ced23d5fec7a13e3696e2aea8f1b
#
_cell.length_a   1.000
_cell.length_b   1.000
_cell.length_c   1.000
_cell.angle_alpha   90.00
_cell.angle_beta   90.00
_cell.angle_gamma   90.00
#
_symmetry.space_group_name_H-M   'P 1'
#
loop_
_entity.id
_entity.type
_entity.pdbx_description
1 polymer ?
#
loop_
_entity_poly.entity_id
_entity_poly.type
_entity_poly.pdbx_seq_one_letter_code
_entity_poly.pdbx_strand_id
1 'polypeptide(L)' 'MNETKYFLHQIKHTNDAYDKGIAVKDTFEDAKQSYHAYLGAYAYGQSENTDFVSVFISDTNGTILMGETWKAPIEVNEE' A
#
# COMPACT_ATOMS: atom_id res chain seq x y z
N MET A 1 -11.97 15.58 -21.64
CA MET A 1 -11.77 15.82 -20.66
C MET A 1 -10.78 15.28 -19.91
N ASN A 2 -10.10 15.81 -19.34
CA ASN A 2 -8.93 15.42 -18.83
C ASN A 2 -8.91 15.45 -17.38
N GLU A 3 -9.83 14.74 -16.79
CA GLU A 3 -9.79 14.65 -15.38
C GLU A 3 -8.69 13.80 -14.93
N THR A 4 -7.92 14.25 -13.99
CA THR A 4 -6.86 13.44 -13.41
C THR A 4 -7.47 12.51 -12.37
N LYS A 5 -7.12 11.27 -12.45
CA LYS A 5 -7.52 10.31 -11.44
C LYS A 5 -6.28 9.81 -10.74
N TYR A 6 -6.48 9.23 -9.58
CA TYR A 6 -5.38 8.74 -8.76
C TYR A 6 -5.60 7.28 -8.48
N PHE A 7 -4.57 6.49 -8.68
CA PHE A 7 -4.67 5.05 -8.53
C PHE A 7 -3.88 4.63 -7.31
N LEU A 8 -4.54 3.98 -6.39
CA LEU A 8 -3.88 3.48 -5.20
C LEU A 8 -3.60 2.01 -5.43
N HIS A 9 -2.34 1.67 -5.49
CA HIS A 9 -1.91 0.29 -5.70
C HIS A 9 -1.56 -0.32 -4.34
N GLN A 10 -2.07 -1.49 -4.07
CA GLN A 10 -1.90 -2.14 -2.78
C GLN A 10 -1.46 -3.56 -2.99
N ILE A 11 -0.37 -3.96 -2.35
CA ILE A 11 0.09 -5.33 -2.40
C ILE A 11 0.46 -5.72 -0.99
N LYS A 12 0.03 -6.88 -0.54
CA LYS A 12 0.44 -7.37 0.76
C LYS A 12 0.65 -8.88 0.70
N HIS A 13 1.48 -9.37 1.59
CA HIS A 13 1.72 -10.80 1.72
C HIS A 13 1.25 -11.22 3.10
N THR A 14 0.27 -12.09 3.14
CA THR A 14 -0.33 -12.53 4.38
C THR A 14 -0.62 -14.02 4.25
N ASN A 15 -0.23 -14.78 5.26
CA ASN A 15 -0.50 -16.22 5.27
C ASN A 15 0.00 -16.93 4.02
N ASP A 16 1.21 -16.55 3.61
CA ASP A 16 1.87 -17.18 2.46
C ASP A 16 1.20 -16.90 1.12
N ALA A 17 0.39 -15.87 1.04
CA ALA A 17 -0.27 -15.51 -0.20
C ALA A 17 -0.13 -14.01 -0.44
N TYR A 18 -0.05 -13.63 -1.71
CA TYR A 18 -0.01 -12.22 -2.05
C TYR A 18 -1.40 -11.78 -2.48
N ASP A 19 -1.83 -10.65 -1.93
CA ASP A 19 -3.05 -10.01 -2.35
C ASP A 19 -2.69 -8.70 -2.99
N LYS A 20 -3.42 -8.33 -4.01
CA LYS A 20 -3.18 -7.04 -4.65
C LYS A 20 -4.50 -6.40 -4.97
N GLY A 21 -4.49 -5.10 -5.09
CA GLY A 21 -5.69 -4.37 -5.45
C GLY A 21 -5.33 -3.01 -5.96
N ILE A 22 -6.25 -2.42 -6.68
CA ILE A 22 -6.10 -1.07 -7.19
C ILE A 22 -7.41 -0.37 -6.96
N ALA A 23 -7.35 0.80 -6.35
CA ALA A 23 -8.53 1.63 -6.15
C ALA A 23 -8.35 2.90 -6.96
N VAL A 24 -9.41 3.38 -7.56
CA VAL A 24 -9.37 4.59 -8.36
C VAL A 24 -10.05 5.69 -7.55
N LYS A 25 -9.35 6.79 -7.36
CA LYS A 25 -9.86 7.89 -6.57
C LYS A 25 -9.92 9.16 -7.42
N ASP A 26 -10.83 10.04 -7.08
CA ASP A 26 -11.00 11.26 -7.83
C ASP A 26 -10.08 12.37 -7.37
N THR A 27 -9.60 12.33 -6.15
CA THR A 27 -8.72 13.37 -5.64
C THR A 27 -7.52 12.74 -4.98
N PHE A 28 -6.44 13.49 -4.92
CA PHE A 28 -5.25 13.02 -4.24
C PHE A 28 -5.50 12.88 -2.75
N GLU A 29 -6.35 13.73 -2.18
CA GLU A 29 -6.65 13.62 -0.76
C GLU A 29 -7.33 12.31 -0.43
N ASP A 30 -8.26 11.89 -1.26
CA ASP A 30 -8.92 10.62 -1.02
C ASP A 30 -7.94 9.47 -1.17
N ALA A 31 -7.05 9.56 -2.14
CA ALA A 31 -6.05 8.52 -2.33
C ALA A 31 -5.12 8.46 -1.13
N LYS A 32 -4.73 9.61 -0.58
CA LYS A 32 -3.86 9.62 0.58
C LYS A 32 -4.55 9.04 1.81
N GLN A 33 -5.83 9.31 1.98
CA GLN A 33 -6.54 8.75 3.11
C GLN A 33 -6.54 7.24 3.06
N SER A 34 -6.82 6.68 1.90
CA SER A 34 -6.81 5.23 1.75
C SER A 34 -5.41 4.65 1.90
N TYR A 35 -4.42 5.39 1.40
CA TYR A 35 -3.03 5.00 1.51
C TYR A 35 -2.63 4.84 2.99
N HIS A 36 -2.92 5.86 3.79
CA HIS A 36 -2.55 5.80 5.20
C HIS A 36 -3.39 4.77 5.96
N ALA A 37 -4.66 4.62 5.60
CA ALA A 37 -5.50 3.64 6.25
C ALA A 37 -5.01 2.22 5.99
N TYR A 38 -4.59 1.95 4.76
CA TYR A 38 -4.12 0.62 4.42
C TYR A 38 -2.82 0.31 5.17
N LEU A 39 -1.89 1.26 5.19
CA LEU A 39 -0.66 1.04 5.90
C LEU A 39 -0.90 0.88 7.40
N GLY A 40 -1.79 1.67 7.95
CA GLY A 40 -2.10 1.54 9.37
C GLY A 40 -2.72 0.19 9.69
N ALA A 41 -3.56 -0.32 8.80
CA ALA A 41 -4.23 -1.58 9.05
C ALA A 41 -3.29 -2.78 8.91
N TYR A 42 -2.37 -2.73 7.96
CA TYR A 42 -1.60 -3.92 7.65
C TYR A 42 -0.11 -3.81 7.89
N ALA A 43 0.42 -2.61 7.93
CA ALA A 43 1.87 -2.46 8.03
C ALA A 43 2.36 -2.19 9.43
N TYR A 44 1.58 -1.49 10.23
CA TYR A 44 2.11 -1.04 11.50
C TYR A 44 1.62 -1.88 12.67
N GLY A 45 1.62 -3.17 12.45
CA GLY A 45 1.35 -4.05 13.57
C GLY A 45 -0.08 -4.41 13.80
N GLN A 46 -0.94 -4.06 12.90
CA GLN A 46 -2.34 -4.32 13.11
C GLN A 46 -2.75 -5.71 12.63
N SER A 47 -2.00 -6.29 11.73
CA SER A 47 -2.38 -7.59 11.18
C SER A 47 -1.27 -8.57 11.49
N GLU A 48 -1.62 -9.63 12.18
CA GLU A 48 -0.61 -10.51 12.71
C GLU A 48 0.16 -11.30 11.70
N ASN A 49 -0.43 -11.67 10.63
CA ASN A 49 0.22 -12.55 9.69
C ASN A 49 0.72 -11.85 8.45
N THR A 50 0.73 -10.53 8.46
CA THR A 50 1.19 -9.76 7.31
C THR A 50 2.66 -9.45 7.48
N ASP A 51 3.48 -9.83 6.51
CA ASP A 51 4.91 -9.59 6.60
C ASP A 51 5.44 -8.69 5.51
N PHE A 52 4.60 -8.24 4.59
CA PHE A 52 5.04 -7.36 3.53
C PHE A 52 3.84 -6.53 3.06
N VAL A 53 4.03 -5.24 2.93
CA VAL A 53 3.00 -4.36 2.41
C VAL A 53 3.68 -3.33 1.53
N SER A 54 3.15 -3.14 0.33
CA SER A 54 3.65 -2.11 -0.56
C SER A 54 2.46 -1.35 -1.10
N VAL A 55 2.45 -0.05 -0.93
CA VAL A 55 1.35 0.78 -1.33
C VAL A 55 1.92 1.99 -2.03
N PHE A 56 1.36 2.36 -3.17
CA PHE A 56 1.79 3.60 -3.80
C PHE A 56 0.64 4.21 -4.58
N ILE A 57 0.76 5.50 -4.86
CA ILE A 57 -0.26 6.26 -5.58
C ILE A 57 0.37 6.77 -6.87
N SER A 58 -0.31 6.50 -7.98
CA SER A 58 0.10 7.06 -9.26
C SER A 58 -1.07 7.86 -9.83
N ASP A 59 -0.82 8.65 -10.86
CA ASP A 59 -1.89 9.42 -11.47
C ASP A 59 -2.06 8.99 -12.93
N THR A 60 -2.98 9.64 -13.62
CA THR A 60 -3.28 9.28 -14.99
C THR A 60 -2.15 9.63 -15.94
N ASN A 61 -1.15 10.38 -15.51
CA ASN A 61 0.02 10.66 -16.33
C ASN A 61 1.12 9.63 -16.11
N GLY A 62 0.88 8.66 -15.25
CA GLY A 62 1.88 7.65 -14.97
C GLY A 62 2.92 8.05 -13.94
N THR A 63 2.71 9.17 -13.27
CA THR A 63 3.66 9.64 -12.28
C THR A 63 3.35 9.01 -10.95
N ILE A 64 4.37 8.49 -10.27
CA ILE A 64 4.20 7.96 -8.94
C ILE A 64 4.39 9.10 -7.96
N LEU A 65 3.33 9.40 -7.22
CA LEU A 65 3.32 10.55 -6.35
C LEU A 65 3.81 10.27 -4.95
N MET A 66 3.58 9.08 -4.45
CA MET A 66 4.10 8.67 -3.15
C MET A 66 4.00 7.18 -3.03
N GLY A 67 4.79 6.61 -2.16
CA GLY A 67 4.73 5.17 -1.96
C GLY A 67 5.57 4.75 -0.77
N GLU A 68 5.27 3.59 -0.26
CA GLU A 68 5.98 3.06 0.89
C GLU A 68 5.91 1.55 0.87
N THR A 69 7.00 0.91 1.23
CA THR A 69 7.04 -0.53 1.37
C THR A 69 7.46 -0.85 2.80
N TRP A 70 6.70 -1.71 3.43
CA TRP A 70 6.99 -2.11 4.80
C TRP A 70 7.23 -3.61 4.80
N LYS A 71 8.20 -4.03 5.55
CA LYS A 71 8.49 -5.45 5.74
C LYS A 71 8.57 -5.71 7.21
N ALA A 72 8.02 -6.82 7.62
CA ALA A 72 8.09 -7.19 9.03
C ALA A 72 9.54 -7.42 9.41
N PRO A 73 9.92 -7.07 10.62
CA PRO A 73 11.28 -7.33 11.06
C PRO A 73 11.55 -8.81 11.04
N ILE A 74 12.72 -9.17 10.55
CA ILE A 74 13.12 -10.55 10.55
C ILE A 74 13.78 -10.85 11.85
N GLU A 75 13.27 -11.86 12.55
CA GLU A 75 13.88 -12.24 13.76
C GLU A 75 15.06 -13.04 13.44
N VAL A 76 16.22 -12.59 13.78
CA VAL A 76 17.41 -13.30 13.52
C VAL A 76 17.76 -14.10 14.71
N ASN A 77 17.73 -15.39 14.55
CA ASN A 77 18.14 -16.20 15.66
C ASN A 77 19.58 -16.39 15.52
N GLU A 78 20.33 -15.79 16.38
CA GLU A 78 21.66 -15.93 16.27
C GLU A 78 22.05 -17.08 16.91
N GLU A 79 22.83 -17.74 16.53
CA GLU A 79 23.19 -18.90 17.20
C GLU A 79 24.52 -18.90 17.37
#